data_2851ac9eb6c0055e7cc68459bd785f28
#
_entry.id   2851ac9eb6c0055e7cc68459bd785f28
#
_cell.length_a   1.000
_cell.length_b   1.000
_cell.length_c   1.000
_cell.angle_alpha   90.00
_cell.angle_beta   90.00
_cell.angle_gamma   90.00
#
_symmetry.space_group_name_H-M   'P 1'
#
loop_
_entity.id
_entity.type
_entity.pdbx_description
1 polymer ?
#
loop_
_entity_poly.entity_id
_entity_poly.type
_entity_poly.pdbx_seq_one_letter_code
_entity_poly.pdbx_strand_id
1 'polypeptide(L)'
;MADVIYQAQPPLEFIPPAFNPLFLRVVQLLLPTYINWQTAITQIEAENVEVLVDLYRQFQEGKIRFMLAFRHPKTDDPFCLSYLFSQLVPKVARSHGTMLQLPIHAHFIYDRGIPLWAGSYVGWIASNLGATPIQRGKADWTGLRSARNLFANGKFPMAAAPEGGTNGLSENISTLEPGIAQLGFWCAEDLQKAGRDQQVLIVPVGIKYSYVDAPWDAIANLLSELEAASGLPVNPSEFASVESLYPRLLTLAEHLLSLMEQFYTRFYHQKLPDAKTIGEIEDRNEALAVRLKALLNTALLISEQYFDLQSKGSLRDRCQRVEQAGWNYIFREDFKDVKGISAVERALGDRVAEEANARMWHMRLVESFVAVSGNYIRENPTVERFAETTLILWQMIAKIKGDKAVRRPQLGKQKVKITVGKPISISERYPAYQGNRLAARQGVAEVTNDLQHAMEGLI
;
A
#
# COMPACT_ATOMS: atom_id res chain seq x y z
N MET A 1 8.18 -6.94 7.01
CA MET A 1 7.98 -5.96 8.09
C MET A 1 9.26 -5.16 8.21
N ALA A 2 9.16 -3.85 8.39
CA ALA A 2 10.35 -3.04 8.62
C ALA A 2 11.09 -3.60 9.84
N ASP A 3 12.40 -3.80 9.72
CA ASP A 3 13.22 -4.09 10.89
C ASP A 3 12.98 -2.98 11.90
N VAL A 4 12.72 -3.39 13.13
CA VAL A 4 12.45 -2.45 14.21
C VAL A 4 13.72 -1.64 14.43
N ILE A 5 13.68 -0.36 14.05
CA ILE A 5 14.84 0.53 14.15
C ILE A 5 14.88 1.07 15.57
N TYR A 6 15.83 0.59 16.37
CA TYR A 6 16.04 0.98 17.76
C TYR A 6 17.12 2.05 17.93
N GLN A 7 17.70 2.54 16.85
CA GLN A 7 18.81 3.48 16.89
C GLN A 7 18.48 4.71 16.05
N ALA A 8 18.95 5.86 16.51
CA ALA A 8 18.91 7.08 15.73
C ALA A 8 19.75 6.91 14.44
N GLN A 9 19.18 7.33 13.33
CA GLN A 9 19.76 7.19 12.00
C GLN A 9 19.94 8.56 11.33
N PRO A 10 20.88 8.69 10.40
CA PRO A 10 20.91 9.84 9.51
C PRO A 10 19.63 9.92 8.69
N PRO A 11 19.29 11.09 8.12
CA PRO A 11 18.13 11.25 7.25
C PRO A 11 18.10 10.23 6.13
N LEU A 12 16.89 9.77 5.76
CA LEU A 12 16.72 8.85 4.65
C LEU A 12 17.27 9.45 3.35
N GLU A 13 18.20 8.76 2.74
CA GLU A 13 18.83 9.21 1.51
C GLU A 13 17.84 9.16 0.34
N PHE A 14 17.88 10.22 -0.49
CA PHE A 14 17.19 10.21 -1.77
C PHE A 14 18.07 9.53 -2.82
N ILE A 15 17.65 8.34 -3.28
CA ILE A 15 18.33 7.60 -4.35
C ILE A 15 17.72 8.05 -5.69
N PRO A 16 18.42 8.86 -6.50
CA PRO A 16 17.87 9.37 -7.74
C PRO A 16 17.66 8.26 -8.78
N PRO A 17 16.67 8.41 -9.69
CA PRO A 17 16.52 7.51 -10.83
C PRO A 17 17.76 7.55 -11.73
N ALA A 18 18.35 6.39 -12.01
CA ALA A 18 19.50 6.21 -12.89
C ALA A 18 19.23 5.06 -13.88
N PHE A 19 18.25 5.28 -14.76
CA PHE A 19 17.74 4.25 -15.66
C PHE A 19 18.82 3.57 -16.50
N ASN A 20 18.89 2.24 -16.41
CA ASN A 20 19.82 1.41 -17.16
C ASN A 20 19.05 0.43 -18.08
N PRO A 21 19.12 0.62 -19.41
CA PRO A 21 18.37 -0.20 -20.37
C PRO A 21 18.81 -1.67 -20.40
N LEU A 22 20.09 -1.95 -20.17
CA LEU A 22 20.57 -3.35 -20.11
C LEU A 22 20.08 -4.04 -18.86
N PHE A 23 20.12 -3.35 -17.72
CA PHE A 23 19.59 -3.87 -16.47
C PHE A 23 18.09 -4.18 -16.58
N LEU A 24 17.30 -3.28 -17.16
CA LEU A 24 15.87 -3.52 -17.40
C LEU A 24 15.65 -4.78 -18.25
N ARG A 25 16.42 -4.99 -19.33
CA ARG A 25 16.27 -6.18 -20.19
C ARG A 25 16.56 -7.47 -19.42
N VAL A 26 17.61 -7.48 -18.59
CA VAL A 26 17.94 -8.63 -17.74
C VAL A 26 16.81 -8.91 -16.74
N VAL A 27 16.30 -7.88 -16.07
CA VAL A 27 15.18 -8.01 -15.14
C VAL A 27 13.94 -8.55 -15.84
N GLN A 28 13.58 -8.02 -17.01
CA GLN A 28 12.42 -8.47 -17.78
C GLN A 28 12.55 -9.93 -18.25
N LEU A 29 13.76 -10.37 -18.58
CA LEU A 29 14.02 -11.76 -18.96
C LEU A 29 13.88 -12.73 -17.79
N LEU A 30 14.36 -12.35 -16.60
CA LEU A 30 14.34 -13.20 -15.40
C LEU A 30 12.99 -13.17 -14.67
N LEU A 31 12.16 -12.15 -14.92
CA LEU A 31 10.93 -11.89 -14.20
C LEU A 31 9.93 -13.06 -14.19
N PRO A 32 9.64 -13.78 -15.29
CA PRO A 32 8.70 -14.91 -15.26
C PRO A 32 9.19 -16.04 -14.33
N THR A 33 10.49 -16.33 -14.36
CA THR A 33 11.10 -17.32 -13.48
C THR A 33 11.05 -16.90 -12.02
N TYR A 34 11.33 -15.62 -11.74
CA TYR A 34 11.24 -15.06 -10.40
C TYR A 34 9.82 -15.15 -9.83
N ILE A 35 8.79 -14.76 -10.62
CA ILE A 35 7.38 -14.83 -10.20
C ILE A 35 7.02 -16.27 -9.84
N ASN A 36 7.34 -17.24 -10.70
CA ASN A 36 7.01 -18.66 -10.47
C ASN A 36 7.69 -19.25 -9.24
N TRP A 37 8.90 -18.80 -8.89
CA TRP A 37 9.70 -19.40 -7.80
C TRP A 37 9.52 -18.68 -6.47
N GLN A 38 9.33 -17.36 -6.48
CA GLN A 38 9.35 -16.56 -5.26
C GLN A 38 7.96 -16.11 -4.79
N THR A 39 6.95 -16.24 -5.65
CA THR A 39 5.58 -15.84 -5.31
C THR A 39 4.61 -17.03 -5.37
N ALA A 40 3.40 -16.84 -4.87
CA ALA A 40 2.31 -17.82 -5.03
C ALA A 40 1.60 -17.71 -6.40
N ILE A 41 2.03 -16.79 -7.28
CA ILE A 41 1.36 -16.46 -8.53
C ILE A 41 1.73 -17.50 -9.59
N THR A 42 0.72 -18.16 -10.14
CA THR A 42 0.89 -19.16 -11.21
C THR A 42 0.41 -18.66 -12.57
N GLN A 43 -0.46 -17.63 -12.57
CA GLN A 43 -1.07 -17.14 -13.79
C GLN A 43 -1.32 -15.63 -13.67
N ILE A 44 -0.97 -14.87 -14.69
CA ILE A 44 -1.26 -13.44 -14.81
C ILE A 44 -2.03 -13.24 -16.12
N GLU A 45 -3.26 -12.77 -15.98
CA GLU A 45 -4.15 -12.41 -17.08
C GLU A 45 -4.37 -10.91 -17.09
N ALA A 46 -4.65 -10.35 -18.26
CA ALA A 46 -4.99 -8.94 -18.36
C ALA A 46 -6.12 -8.70 -19.35
N GLU A 47 -7.00 -7.75 -19.02
CA GLU A 47 -8.11 -7.29 -19.86
C GLU A 47 -7.87 -5.86 -20.30
N ASN A 48 -8.42 -5.52 -21.48
CA ASN A 48 -8.32 -4.20 -22.11
C ASN A 48 -6.85 -3.77 -22.37
N VAL A 49 -5.97 -4.73 -22.64
CA VAL A 49 -4.54 -4.45 -22.89
C VAL A 49 -4.33 -3.61 -24.14
N GLU A 50 -5.24 -3.69 -25.11
CA GLU A 50 -5.26 -2.85 -26.31
C GLU A 50 -5.31 -1.36 -26.01
N VAL A 51 -5.94 -0.96 -24.88
CA VAL A 51 -5.93 0.43 -24.42
C VAL A 51 -4.49 0.86 -24.09
N LEU A 52 -3.72 0.01 -23.39
CA LEU A 52 -2.32 0.30 -23.11
C LEU A 52 -1.46 0.31 -24.38
N VAL A 53 -1.72 -0.59 -25.34
CA VAL A 53 -1.01 -0.61 -26.62
C VAL A 53 -1.17 0.73 -27.33
N ASP A 54 -2.40 1.26 -27.40
CA ASP A 54 -2.67 2.55 -28.04
C ASP A 54 -2.04 3.72 -27.25
N LEU A 55 -2.13 3.71 -25.92
CA LEU A 55 -1.49 4.73 -25.08
C LEU A 55 0.04 4.73 -25.22
N TYR A 56 0.69 3.56 -25.25
CA TYR A 56 2.14 3.49 -25.48
C TYR A 56 2.52 3.98 -26.88
N ARG A 57 1.73 3.66 -27.90
CA ARG A 57 1.93 4.18 -29.25
C ARG A 57 1.86 5.70 -29.26
N GLN A 58 0.80 6.29 -28.74
CA GLN A 58 0.64 7.75 -28.66
C GLN A 58 1.73 8.43 -27.82
N PHE A 59 2.16 7.78 -26.71
CA PHE A 59 3.26 8.25 -25.89
C PHE A 59 4.58 8.28 -26.68
N GLN A 60 4.89 7.21 -27.42
CA GLN A 60 6.10 7.10 -28.25
C GLN A 60 6.07 8.06 -29.46
N GLU A 61 4.88 8.39 -29.96
CA GLU A 61 4.67 9.44 -30.96
C GLU A 61 4.77 10.85 -30.38
N GLY A 62 4.92 11.01 -29.08
CA GLY A 62 5.02 12.30 -28.40
C GLY A 62 3.69 13.06 -28.29
N LYS A 63 2.55 12.39 -28.42
CA LYS A 63 1.20 13.01 -28.38
C LYS A 63 0.66 13.14 -26.95
N ILE A 64 1.05 12.23 -26.05
CA ILE A 64 0.54 12.18 -24.68
C ILE A 64 1.64 11.96 -23.66
N ARG A 65 1.32 12.33 -22.42
CA ARG A 65 1.98 11.87 -21.20
C ARG A 65 0.93 11.16 -20.36
N PHE A 66 1.26 10.00 -19.77
CA PHE A 66 0.29 9.32 -18.91
C PHE A 66 0.92 8.69 -17.69
N MET A 67 0.08 8.48 -16.67
CA MET A 67 0.42 7.79 -15.43
C MET A 67 -0.57 6.66 -15.20
N LEU A 68 -0.05 5.46 -14.95
CA LEU A 68 -0.82 4.33 -14.50
C LEU A 68 -1.06 4.47 -13.01
N ALA A 69 -2.32 4.63 -12.62
CA ALA A 69 -2.77 4.60 -11.23
C ALA A 69 -3.23 3.18 -10.92
N PHE A 70 -2.34 2.37 -10.32
CA PHE A 70 -2.61 0.95 -10.13
C PHE A 70 -3.01 0.64 -8.70
N ARG A 71 -3.91 -0.31 -8.55
CA ARG A 71 -4.28 -0.89 -7.28
C ARG A 71 -3.12 -1.65 -6.65
N HIS A 72 -2.97 -1.52 -5.31
CA HIS A 72 -1.84 -2.10 -4.60
C HIS A 72 -2.23 -3.00 -3.41
N PRO A 73 -2.95 -4.13 -3.65
CA PRO A 73 -3.33 -5.06 -2.59
C PRO A 73 -2.13 -5.82 -1.99
N LYS A 74 -1.07 -6.06 -2.77
CA LYS A 74 0.09 -6.87 -2.34
C LYS A 74 1.42 -6.28 -2.78
N THR A 75 2.49 -6.68 -2.10
CA THR A 75 3.86 -6.31 -2.47
C THR A 75 4.32 -6.87 -3.80
N ASP A 76 3.61 -7.85 -4.36
CA ASP A 76 3.92 -8.50 -5.64
C ASP A 76 3.40 -7.72 -6.87
N ASP A 77 2.55 -6.71 -6.68
CA ASP A 77 1.92 -5.97 -7.77
C ASP A 77 2.90 -5.32 -8.76
N PRO A 78 4.05 -4.73 -8.34
CA PRO A 78 5.04 -4.22 -9.27
C PRO A 78 5.60 -5.29 -10.21
N PHE A 79 5.72 -6.55 -9.76
CA PHE A 79 6.14 -7.66 -10.60
C PHE A 79 5.05 -8.04 -11.61
N CYS A 80 3.78 -8.04 -11.19
CA CYS A 80 2.64 -8.29 -12.07
C CYS A 80 2.53 -7.24 -13.18
N LEU A 81 2.71 -5.96 -12.83
CA LEU A 81 2.74 -4.87 -13.82
C LEU A 81 3.96 -4.95 -14.74
N SER A 82 5.13 -5.30 -14.19
CA SER A 82 6.33 -5.50 -15.00
C SER A 82 6.15 -6.68 -15.99
N TYR A 83 5.41 -7.72 -15.60
CA TYR A 83 5.01 -8.80 -16.50
C TYR A 83 4.02 -8.33 -17.57
N LEU A 84 3.02 -7.53 -17.20
CA LEU A 84 2.12 -6.89 -18.15
C LEU A 84 2.90 -6.12 -19.22
N PHE A 85 3.85 -5.27 -18.82
CA PHE A 85 4.65 -4.45 -19.74
C PHE A 85 5.59 -5.29 -20.59
N SER A 86 6.28 -6.29 -20.02
CA SER A 86 7.31 -7.05 -20.75
C SER A 86 6.76 -8.18 -21.61
N GLN A 87 5.61 -8.76 -21.25
CA GLN A 87 5.06 -9.93 -21.90
C GLN A 87 3.73 -9.65 -22.60
N LEU A 88 2.74 -9.11 -21.87
CA LEU A 88 1.36 -9.04 -22.40
C LEU A 88 1.17 -7.88 -23.37
N VAL A 89 1.63 -6.66 -23.06
CA VAL A 89 1.51 -5.50 -23.97
C VAL A 89 2.20 -5.76 -25.32
N PRO A 90 3.46 -6.26 -25.37
CA PRO A 90 4.09 -6.57 -26.66
C PRO A 90 3.40 -7.70 -27.42
N LYS A 91 2.81 -8.68 -26.73
CA LYS A 91 2.06 -9.78 -27.36
C LYS A 91 0.80 -9.25 -28.03
N VAL A 92 0.00 -8.44 -27.32
CA VAL A 92 -1.24 -7.84 -27.84
C VAL A 92 -0.92 -6.84 -28.97
N ALA A 93 0.12 -6.01 -28.84
CA ALA A 93 0.54 -5.11 -29.89
C ALA A 93 0.82 -5.85 -31.20
N ARG A 94 1.56 -6.97 -31.12
CA ARG A 94 1.85 -7.80 -32.31
C ARG A 94 0.59 -8.42 -32.93
N SER A 95 -0.35 -8.91 -32.12
CA SER A 95 -1.60 -9.48 -32.64
C SER A 95 -2.51 -8.46 -33.34
N HIS A 96 -2.40 -7.17 -32.97
CA HIS A 96 -3.12 -6.06 -33.59
C HIS A 96 -2.31 -5.34 -34.69
N GLY A 97 -1.14 -5.85 -35.06
CA GLY A 97 -0.28 -5.22 -36.06
C GLY A 97 0.29 -3.86 -35.63
N THR A 98 0.26 -3.53 -34.35
CA THR A 98 0.77 -2.25 -33.82
C THR A 98 2.26 -2.39 -33.47
N MET A 99 3.09 -1.56 -34.08
CA MET A 99 4.52 -1.52 -33.77
C MET A 99 4.79 -0.61 -32.58
N LEU A 100 5.39 -1.17 -31.52
CA LEU A 100 5.87 -0.43 -30.34
C LEU A 100 7.39 -0.52 -30.24
N GLN A 101 8.01 0.58 -29.82
CA GLN A 101 9.43 0.61 -29.48
C GLN A 101 9.66 -0.13 -28.15
N LEU A 102 10.53 -1.13 -28.17
CA LEU A 102 10.89 -1.92 -26.97
C LEU A 102 12.13 -1.34 -26.28
N PRO A 103 12.28 -1.53 -24.99
CA PRO A 103 11.37 -2.20 -24.05
C PRO A 103 10.17 -1.34 -23.63
N ILE A 104 9.04 -2.00 -23.37
CA ILE A 104 7.88 -1.36 -22.70
C ILE A 104 8.14 -1.40 -21.20
N HIS A 105 7.95 -0.25 -20.54
CA HIS A 105 8.24 -0.07 -19.12
C HIS A 105 7.51 1.18 -18.58
N ALA A 106 7.52 1.36 -17.25
CA ALA A 106 7.04 2.57 -16.57
C ALA A 106 8.02 3.00 -15.48
N HIS A 107 8.10 4.30 -15.21
CA HIS A 107 8.81 4.84 -14.05
C HIS A 107 7.93 4.72 -12.81
N PHE A 108 8.29 3.83 -11.89
CA PHE A 108 7.53 3.63 -10.66
C PHE A 108 7.85 4.69 -9.62
N ILE A 109 6.82 5.10 -8.88
CA ILE A 109 6.98 5.81 -7.62
C ILE A 109 6.99 4.76 -6.50
N TYR A 110 7.99 4.82 -5.60
CA TYR A 110 8.08 3.90 -4.47
C TYR A 110 8.36 4.65 -3.16
N ASP A 111 8.04 4.02 -2.02
CA ASP A 111 8.29 4.60 -0.70
C ASP A 111 9.79 4.57 -0.37
N ARG A 112 10.34 5.73 0.06
CA ARG A 112 11.75 5.88 0.41
C ARG A 112 12.19 4.97 1.56
N GLY A 113 11.27 4.53 2.40
CA GLY A 113 11.52 3.58 3.48
C GLY A 113 11.65 2.12 3.04
N ILE A 114 11.32 1.76 1.79
CA ILE A 114 11.40 0.35 1.32
C ILE A 114 12.78 -0.28 1.55
N PRO A 115 13.92 0.37 1.27
CA PRO A 115 15.24 -0.21 1.53
C PRO A 115 15.51 -0.59 2.99
N LEU A 116 14.80 -0.01 3.95
CA LEU A 116 14.97 -0.32 5.37
C LEU A 116 14.48 -1.72 5.76
N TRP A 117 13.46 -2.21 5.08
CA TRP A 117 12.85 -3.51 5.38
C TRP A 117 13.02 -4.55 4.28
N ALA A 118 13.18 -4.13 3.03
CA ALA A 118 13.41 -5.02 1.89
C ALA A 118 14.91 -5.22 1.56
N GLY A 119 15.78 -4.41 2.20
CA GLY A 119 17.23 -4.40 1.99
C GLY A 119 17.71 -3.25 1.10
N SER A 120 18.89 -2.74 1.39
CA SER A 120 19.48 -1.57 0.69
C SER A 120 19.63 -1.77 -0.82
N TYR A 121 19.81 -3.02 -1.27
CA TYR A 121 19.90 -3.35 -2.70
C TYR A 121 18.63 -3.03 -3.48
N VAL A 122 17.45 -3.00 -2.82
CA VAL A 122 16.18 -2.67 -3.48
C VAL A 122 16.17 -1.23 -3.98
N GLY A 123 16.74 -0.29 -3.22
CA GLY A 123 16.90 1.10 -3.67
C GLY A 123 17.79 1.21 -4.92
N TRP A 124 18.88 0.43 -4.99
CA TRP A 124 19.75 0.36 -6.15
C TRP A 124 19.02 -0.25 -7.37
N ILE A 125 18.28 -1.35 -7.19
CA ILE A 125 17.44 -1.94 -8.25
C ILE A 125 16.43 -0.93 -8.77
N ALA A 126 15.68 -0.28 -7.87
CA ALA A 126 14.67 0.71 -8.23
C ALA A 126 15.27 1.88 -9.02
N SER A 127 16.43 2.40 -8.60
CA SER A 127 17.16 3.44 -9.31
C SER A 127 17.54 3.02 -10.73
N ASN A 128 18.11 1.80 -10.91
CA ASN A 128 18.48 1.28 -12.23
C ASN A 128 17.27 0.98 -13.14
N LEU A 129 16.10 0.74 -12.57
CA LEU A 129 14.83 0.65 -13.29
C LEU A 129 14.21 2.04 -13.55
N GLY A 130 14.85 3.13 -13.11
CA GLY A 130 14.38 4.49 -13.30
C GLY A 130 13.20 4.87 -12.41
N ALA A 131 12.99 4.16 -11.31
CA ALA A 131 11.97 4.49 -10.31
C ALA A 131 12.44 5.64 -9.41
N THR A 132 11.49 6.42 -8.88
CA THR A 132 11.76 7.57 -8.00
C THR A 132 11.18 7.33 -6.60
N PRO A 133 11.97 7.55 -5.52
CA PRO A 133 11.46 7.44 -4.16
C PRO A 133 10.69 8.69 -3.73
N ILE A 134 9.59 8.48 -2.99
CA ILE A 134 8.87 9.53 -2.28
C ILE A 134 8.74 9.14 -0.80
N GLN A 135 9.01 10.07 0.10
CA GLN A 135 8.73 9.89 1.52
C GLN A 135 7.28 10.26 1.79
N ARG A 136 6.48 9.28 2.20
CA ARG A 136 5.06 9.49 2.54
C ARG A 136 4.91 10.28 3.84
N GLY A 137 3.74 10.90 4.01
CA GLY A 137 3.38 11.65 5.22
C GLY A 137 4.08 12.99 5.38
N LYS A 138 5.01 13.34 4.47
CA LYS A 138 5.82 14.56 4.50
C LYS A 138 5.83 15.24 3.14
N ALA A 139 5.96 16.55 3.13
CA ALA A 139 6.21 17.31 1.90
C ALA A 139 7.65 17.03 1.40
N ASP A 140 7.85 15.89 0.77
CA ASP A 140 9.13 15.50 0.19
C ASP A 140 9.38 16.20 -1.14
N TRP A 141 9.81 17.46 -1.08
CA TRP A 141 10.04 18.27 -2.27
C TRP A 141 11.05 17.67 -3.25
N THR A 142 12.04 16.92 -2.77
CA THR A 142 13.02 16.26 -3.64
C THR A 142 12.38 15.13 -4.42
N GLY A 143 11.65 14.25 -3.77
CA GLY A 143 10.91 13.16 -4.41
C GLY A 143 9.81 13.67 -5.34
N LEU A 144 9.05 14.69 -4.90
CA LEU A 144 8.00 15.30 -5.72
C LEU A 144 8.54 15.97 -6.98
N ARG A 145 9.66 16.71 -6.89
CA ARG A 145 10.31 17.29 -8.07
C ARG A 145 10.81 16.22 -9.04
N SER A 146 11.38 15.14 -8.52
CA SER A 146 11.81 14.01 -9.33
C SER A 146 10.62 13.35 -10.05
N ALA A 147 9.54 13.04 -9.34
CA ALA A 147 8.33 12.46 -9.92
C ALA A 147 7.70 13.40 -10.97
N ARG A 148 7.58 14.70 -10.69
CA ARG A 148 7.09 15.73 -11.61
C ARG A 148 7.93 15.78 -12.89
N ASN A 149 9.26 15.79 -12.75
CA ASN A 149 10.17 15.79 -13.90
C ASN A 149 10.05 14.49 -14.72
N LEU A 150 9.99 13.32 -14.08
CA LEU A 150 9.80 12.06 -14.79
C LEU A 150 8.46 12.00 -15.52
N PHE A 151 7.39 12.55 -14.92
CA PHE A 151 6.09 12.56 -15.57
C PHE A 151 6.10 13.43 -16.84
N ALA A 152 6.64 14.65 -16.76
CA ALA A 152 6.71 15.55 -17.91
C ALA A 152 7.76 15.12 -18.97
N ASN A 153 8.91 14.60 -18.56
CA ASN A 153 10.08 14.45 -19.40
C ASN A 153 10.66 13.03 -19.47
N GLY A 154 10.18 12.09 -18.63
CA GLY A 154 10.70 10.73 -18.55
C GLY A 154 10.58 9.95 -19.85
N LYS A 155 11.48 8.99 -20.03
CA LYS A 155 11.53 8.11 -21.21
C LYS A 155 10.33 7.17 -21.31
N PHE A 156 9.70 6.86 -20.18
CA PHE A 156 8.54 5.99 -20.06
C PHE A 156 7.41 6.72 -19.32
N PRO A 157 6.16 6.25 -19.42
CA PRO A 157 5.09 6.74 -18.58
C PRO A 157 5.37 6.45 -17.10
N MET A 158 4.61 7.08 -16.22
CA MET A 158 4.70 6.86 -14.78
C MET A 158 3.79 5.71 -14.33
N ALA A 159 4.11 5.11 -13.19
CA ALA A 159 3.22 4.19 -12.48
C ALA A 159 3.29 4.45 -10.98
N ALA A 160 2.14 4.60 -10.35
CA ALA A 160 2.06 4.82 -8.92
C ALA A 160 0.78 4.22 -8.32
N ALA A 161 0.83 3.85 -7.04
CA ALA A 161 -0.32 3.36 -6.30
C ALA A 161 -0.99 4.52 -5.54
N PRO A 162 -2.21 4.93 -5.92
CA PRO A 162 -2.91 6.04 -5.26
C PRO A 162 -3.35 5.70 -3.83
N GLU A 163 -3.40 4.43 -3.48
CA GLU A 163 -3.72 3.97 -2.13
C GLU A 163 -2.62 4.29 -1.10
N GLY A 164 -1.43 4.69 -1.53
CA GLY A 164 -0.31 5.06 -0.67
C GLY A 164 0.33 3.88 0.09
N GLY A 165 -0.18 2.67 -0.03
CA GLY A 165 0.37 1.46 0.59
C GLY A 165 -0.48 0.23 0.32
N THR A 166 0.05 -0.95 0.64
CA THR A 166 -0.69 -2.21 0.51
C THR A 166 -1.73 -2.34 1.62
N ASN A 167 -2.95 -2.73 1.28
CA ASN A 167 -4.01 -3.00 2.25
C ASN A 167 -4.21 -4.50 2.56
N GLY A 168 -3.63 -5.38 1.75
CA GLY A 168 -3.74 -6.84 1.93
C GLY A 168 -5.07 -7.45 1.48
N LEU A 169 -5.97 -6.67 0.87
CA LEU A 169 -7.34 -7.04 0.51
C LEU A 169 -7.54 -7.00 -1.00
N SER A 170 -7.99 -8.08 -1.60
CA SER A 170 -8.20 -8.16 -3.06
C SER A 170 -9.49 -7.48 -3.54
N GLU A 171 -10.49 -7.35 -2.67
CA GLU A 171 -11.81 -6.85 -3.01
C GLU A 171 -12.19 -5.53 -2.32
N ASN A 172 -11.25 -4.86 -1.65
CA ASN A 172 -11.51 -3.58 -1.00
C ASN A 172 -10.41 -2.56 -1.35
N ILE A 173 -10.79 -1.46 -1.96
CA ILE A 173 -9.89 -0.36 -2.29
C ILE A 173 -9.86 0.63 -1.12
N SER A 174 -8.66 0.97 -0.66
CA SER A 174 -8.48 2.03 0.32
C SER A 174 -8.81 3.39 -0.30
N THR A 175 -9.20 4.35 0.51
CA THR A 175 -9.38 5.74 0.07
C THR A 175 -8.12 6.23 -0.62
N LEU A 176 -8.26 6.81 -1.82
CA LEU A 176 -7.12 7.25 -2.61
C LEU A 176 -6.53 8.58 -2.09
N GLU A 177 -5.22 8.70 -2.22
CA GLU A 177 -4.50 9.95 -1.94
C GLU A 177 -4.56 10.90 -3.15
N PRO A 178 -4.69 12.22 -2.93
CA PRO A 178 -4.79 13.19 -4.03
C PRO A 178 -3.49 13.41 -4.81
N GLY A 179 -2.39 12.80 -4.36
CA GLY A 179 -1.05 13.01 -4.91
C GLY A 179 -0.92 12.71 -6.40
N ILE A 180 -1.59 11.66 -6.89
CA ILE A 180 -1.56 11.28 -8.31
C ILE A 180 -2.30 12.32 -9.17
N ALA A 181 -3.49 12.76 -8.74
CA ALA A 181 -4.23 13.82 -9.43
C ALA A 181 -3.42 15.13 -9.45
N GLN A 182 -2.79 15.50 -8.33
CA GLN A 182 -1.94 16.67 -8.23
C GLN A 182 -0.72 16.60 -9.18
N LEU A 183 -0.05 15.44 -9.27
CA LEU A 183 1.06 15.23 -10.20
C LEU A 183 0.59 15.35 -11.66
N GLY A 184 -0.64 14.89 -11.97
CA GLY A 184 -1.25 15.05 -13.28
C GLY A 184 -1.39 16.53 -13.67
N PHE A 185 -1.96 17.34 -12.79
CA PHE A 185 -2.10 18.79 -13.03
C PHE A 185 -0.75 19.50 -13.12
N TRP A 186 0.23 19.13 -12.30
CA TRP A 186 1.58 19.69 -12.41
C TRP A 186 2.27 19.31 -13.72
N CYS A 187 2.05 18.11 -14.22
CA CYS A 187 2.54 17.71 -15.54
C CYS A 187 1.92 18.57 -16.64
N ALA A 188 0.59 18.79 -16.63
CA ALA A 188 -0.09 19.66 -17.57
C ALA A 188 0.44 21.11 -17.52
N GLU A 189 0.69 21.63 -16.32
CA GLU A 189 1.31 22.94 -16.11
C GLU A 189 2.72 23.01 -16.73
N ASP A 190 3.56 22.00 -16.52
CA ASP A 190 4.92 21.96 -17.06
C ASP A 190 4.93 21.88 -18.58
N LEU A 191 4.05 21.07 -19.17
CA LEU A 191 3.90 20.98 -20.62
C LEU A 191 3.45 22.31 -21.23
N GLN A 192 2.47 22.97 -20.63
CA GLN A 192 2.01 24.30 -21.09
C GLN A 192 3.13 25.34 -21.00
N LYS A 193 3.88 25.40 -19.89
CA LYS A 193 5.03 26.31 -19.74
C LYS A 193 6.14 26.05 -20.76
N ALA A 194 6.27 24.80 -21.17
CA ALA A 194 7.24 24.39 -22.19
C ALA A 194 6.73 24.54 -23.64
N GLY A 195 5.50 25.05 -23.85
CA GLY A 195 4.87 25.17 -25.17
C GLY A 195 4.62 23.82 -25.85
N ARG A 196 4.32 22.78 -25.07
CA ARG A 196 4.08 21.40 -25.57
C ARG A 196 2.59 21.07 -25.52
N ASP A 197 2.03 20.62 -26.66
CA ASP A 197 0.59 20.32 -26.83
C ASP A 197 0.21 18.88 -26.42
N GLN A 198 1.06 18.20 -25.68
CA GLN A 198 0.82 16.82 -25.23
C GLN A 198 -0.33 16.77 -24.24
N GLN A 199 -1.23 15.81 -24.43
CA GLN A 199 -2.29 15.56 -23.45
C GLN A 199 -1.74 14.78 -22.24
N VAL A 200 -2.29 15.06 -21.07
CA VAL A 200 -1.97 14.37 -19.81
C VAL A 200 -3.14 13.50 -19.38
N LEU A 201 -2.87 12.23 -19.18
CA LEU A 201 -3.87 11.21 -18.83
C LEU A 201 -3.47 10.47 -17.55
N ILE A 202 -4.48 10.10 -16.74
CA ILE A 202 -4.34 9.12 -15.66
C ILE A 202 -5.14 7.88 -16.06
N VAL A 203 -4.51 6.70 -15.95
CA VAL A 203 -5.09 5.43 -16.38
C VAL A 203 -5.30 4.55 -15.15
N PRO A 204 -6.53 4.30 -14.71
CA PRO A 204 -6.81 3.37 -13.61
C PRO A 204 -6.48 1.94 -14.02
N VAL A 205 -5.83 1.20 -13.12
CA VAL A 205 -5.50 -0.22 -13.33
C VAL A 205 -5.93 -1.01 -12.12
N GLY A 206 -6.91 -1.89 -12.29
CA GLY A 206 -7.36 -2.85 -11.30
C GLY A 206 -6.40 -4.03 -11.24
N ILE A 207 -6.11 -4.52 -10.02
CA ILE A 207 -5.38 -5.77 -9.79
C ILE A 207 -6.18 -6.58 -8.78
N LYS A 208 -6.61 -7.78 -9.19
CA LYS A 208 -7.37 -8.70 -8.34
C LYS A 208 -6.65 -10.04 -8.25
N TYR A 209 -6.53 -10.55 -7.03
CA TYR A 209 -5.98 -11.88 -6.75
C TYR A 209 -7.12 -12.84 -6.42
N SER A 210 -7.04 -14.04 -6.97
CA SER A 210 -7.93 -15.15 -6.61
C SER A 210 -7.12 -16.43 -6.42
N TYR A 211 -7.61 -17.35 -5.63
CA TYR A 211 -6.98 -18.65 -5.49
C TYR A 211 -7.29 -19.53 -6.71
N VAL A 212 -6.32 -20.38 -7.09
CA VAL A 212 -6.53 -21.39 -8.15
C VAL A 212 -7.50 -22.46 -7.64
N ASP A 213 -7.23 -22.93 -6.44
CA ASP A 213 -8.08 -23.86 -5.69
C ASP A 213 -8.35 -23.22 -4.31
N ALA A 214 -9.55 -23.35 -3.81
CA ALA A 214 -9.95 -22.78 -2.53
C ALA A 214 -9.16 -23.41 -1.38
N PRO A 215 -8.27 -22.68 -0.68
CA PRO A 215 -7.34 -23.26 0.30
C PRO A 215 -7.97 -23.39 1.71
N TRP A 216 -9.16 -23.96 1.81
CA TRP A 216 -9.90 -24.06 3.07
C TRP A 216 -9.12 -24.78 4.17
N ASP A 217 -8.41 -25.87 3.84
CA ASP A 217 -7.61 -26.62 4.82
C ASP A 217 -6.43 -25.79 5.34
N ALA A 218 -5.76 -25.03 4.46
CA ALA A 218 -4.68 -24.15 4.87
C ALA A 218 -5.18 -23.00 5.76
N ILE A 219 -6.37 -22.47 5.48
CA ILE A 219 -7.04 -21.47 6.31
C ILE A 219 -7.38 -22.06 7.68
N ALA A 220 -7.97 -23.28 7.72
CA ALA A 220 -8.34 -23.95 8.95
C ALA A 220 -7.12 -24.25 9.83
N ASN A 221 -6.01 -24.69 9.24
CA ASN A 221 -4.75 -24.94 9.93
C ASN A 221 -4.16 -23.66 10.51
N LEU A 222 -4.09 -22.58 9.71
CA LEU A 222 -3.63 -21.31 10.20
C LEU A 222 -4.52 -20.77 11.33
N LEU A 223 -5.84 -20.88 11.21
CA LEU A 223 -6.77 -20.48 12.26
C LEU A 223 -6.53 -21.26 13.57
N SER A 224 -6.28 -22.57 13.48
CA SER A 224 -5.94 -23.40 14.63
C SER A 224 -4.64 -22.97 15.31
N GLU A 225 -3.61 -22.61 14.53
CA GLU A 225 -2.36 -22.04 15.06
C GLU A 225 -2.60 -20.71 15.80
N LEU A 226 -3.47 -19.85 15.25
CA LEU A 226 -3.81 -18.56 15.85
C LEU A 226 -4.64 -18.72 17.13
N GLU A 227 -5.59 -19.65 17.16
CA GLU A 227 -6.34 -20.01 18.36
C GLU A 227 -5.41 -20.48 19.47
N ALA A 228 -4.52 -21.44 19.18
CA ALA A 228 -3.54 -21.93 20.12
C ALA A 228 -2.60 -20.82 20.64
N ALA A 229 -2.09 -19.98 19.75
CA ALA A 229 -1.23 -18.85 20.10
C ALA A 229 -1.93 -17.80 20.97
N SER A 230 -3.25 -17.74 20.92
CA SER A 230 -4.09 -16.83 21.70
C SER A 230 -4.65 -17.45 22.98
N GLY A 231 -4.35 -18.74 23.27
CA GLY A 231 -4.84 -19.45 24.45
C GLY A 231 -6.27 -19.94 24.34
N LEU A 232 -6.83 -19.98 23.14
CA LEU A 232 -8.15 -20.56 22.87
C LEU A 232 -8.05 -22.07 22.64
N PRO A 233 -9.09 -22.84 22.99
CA PRO A 233 -9.15 -24.26 22.65
C PRO A 233 -9.24 -24.44 21.12
N VAL A 234 -8.44 -25.34 20.60
CA VAL A 234 -8.45 -25.69 19.17
C VAL A 234 -9.47 -26.80 18.93
N ASN A 235 -10.53 -26.47 18.16
CA ASN A 235 -11.55 -27.42 17.77
C ASN A 235 -11.50 -27.60 16.23
N PRO A 236 -10.71 -28.58 15.72
CA PRO A 236 -10.63 -28.85 14.30
C PRO A 236 -11.99 -29.20 13.75
N SER A 237 -12.35 -28.59 12.61
CA SER A 237 -13.56 -28.97 11.87
C SER A 237 -13.25 -30.14 10.96
N GLU A 238 -14.15 -31.12 10.87
CA GLU A 238 -14.00 -32.28 9.99
C GLU A 238 -13.97 -31.86 8.50
N PHE A 239 -14.71 -30.78 8.17
CA PHE A 239 -14.71 -30.15 6.85
C PHE A 239 -14.52 -28.65 7.00
N ALA A 240 -13.53 -28.11 6.31
CA ALA A 240 -13.24 -26.69 6.30
C ALA A 240 -14.14 -25.97 5.26
N SER A 241 -15.04 -25.12 5.76
CA SER A 241 -15.96 -24.28 4.95
C SER A 241 -16.20 -22.95 5.61
N VAL A 242 -16.90 -22.04 4.94
CA VAL A 242 -17.32 -20.76 5.53
C VAL A 242 -18.10 -20.98 6.81
N GLU A 243 -19.07 -21.90 6.79
CA GLU A 243 -19.99 -22.17 7.90
C GLU A 243 -19.26 -22.70 9.13
N SER A 244 -18.24 -23.54 8.94
CA SER A 244 -17.48 -24.14 10.03
C SER A 244 -16.40 -23.20 10.59
N LEU A 245 -15.79 -22.37 9.74
CA LEU A 245 -14.65 -21.53 10.13
C LEU A 245 -15.07 -20.13 10.58
N TYR A 246 -16.19 -19.58 10.10
CA TYR A 246 -16.64 -18.23 10.45
C TYR A 246 -16.87 -18.03 11.96
N PRO A 247 -17.56 -18.93 12.69
CA PRO A 247 -17.73 -18.80 14.13
C PRO A 247 -16.40 -18.82 14.90
N ARG A 248 -15.44 -19.65 14.46
CA ARG A 248 -14.09 -19.73 15.04
C ARG A 248 -13.33 -18.42 14.84
N LEU A 249 -13.33 -17.90 13.60
CA LEU A 249 -12.70 -16.64 13.25
C LEU A 249 -13.24 -15.46 14.07
N LEU A 250 -14.58 -15.39 14.21
CA LEU A 250 -15.26 -14.36 14.99
C LEU A 250 -14.88 -14.46 16.48
N THR A 251 -14.87 -15.68 17.04
CA THR A 251 -14.48 -15.92 18.44
C THR A 251 -13.03 -15.52 18.69
N LEU A 252 -12.12 -15.84 17.76
CA LEU A 252 -10.72 -15.41 17.85
C LEU A 252 -10.60 -13.88 17.78
N ALA A 253 -11.30 -13.22 16.86
CA ALA A 253 -11.29 -11.77 16.74
C ALA A 253 -11.81 -11.07 17.99
N GLU A 254 -12.90 -11.54 18.59
CA GLU A 254 -13.45 -11.02 19.85
C GLU A 254 -12.50 -11.24 21.03
N HIS A 255 -11.87 -12.41 21.11
CA HIS A 255 -10.91 -12.72 22.17
C HIS A 255 -9.67 -11.79 22.09
N LEU A 256 -9.08 -11.65 20.91
CA LEU A 256 -7.96 -10.75 20.68
C LEU A 256 -8.32 -9.29 20.99
N LEU A 257 -9.51 -8.85 20.57
CA LEU A 257 -10.01 -7.52 20.89
C LEU A 257 -10.12 -7.32 22.41
N SER A 258 -10.67 -8.30 23.14
CA SER A 258 -10.79 -8.25 24.59
C SER A 258 -9.42 -8.19 25.30
N LEU A 259 -8.44 -8.95 24.82
CA LEU A 259 -7.08 -8.89 25.35
C LEU A 259 -6.45 -7.49 25.13
N MET A 260 -6.65 -6.91 23.96
CA MET A 260 -6.15 -5.58 23.64
C MET A 260 -6.86 -4.48 24.45
N GLU A 261 -8.17 -4.58 24.65
CA GLU A 261 -8.93 -3.67 25.50
C GLU A 261 -8.41 -3.70 26.95
N GLN A 262 -8.19 -4.89 27.50
CA GLN A 262 -7.62 -5.06 28.84
C GLN A 262 -6.21 -4.46 28.91
N PHE A 263 -5.38 -4.68 27.90
CA PHE A 263 -4.04 -4.12 27.81
C PHE A 263 -4.06 -2.58 27.86
N TYR A 264 -4.90 -1.94 27.04
CA TYR A 264 -4.98 -0.48 27.02
C TYR A 264 -5.62 0.09 28.29
N THR A 265 -6.60 -0.57 28.83
CA THR A 265 -7.25 -0.13 30.09
C THR A 265 -6.27 -0.24 31.27
N ARG A 266 -5.57 -1.37 31.39
CA ARG A 266 -4.72 -1.65 32.56
C ARG A 266 -3.40 -0.88 32.52
N PHE A 267 -2.73 -0.82 31.36
CA PHE A 267 -1.36 -0.30 31.29
C PHE A 267 -1.26 1.11 30.73
N TYR A 268 -2.26 1.54 29.98
CA TYR A 268 -2.33 2.90 29.42
C TYR A 268 -3.45 3.73 30.05
N HIS A 269 -4.19 3.16 31.03
CA HIS A 269 -5.26 3.84 31.78
C HIS A 269 -6.32 4.49 30.88
N GLN A 270 -6.59 3.87 29.73
CA GLN A 270 -7.56 4.37 28.77
C GLN A 270 -8.96 3.87 29.09
N LYS A 271 -9.95 4.76 28.91
CA LYS A 271 -11.37 4.40 29.01
C LYS A 271 -11.87 3.92 27.66
N LEU A 272 -12.30 2.68 27.60
CA LEU A 272 -12.95 2.10 26.43
C LEU A 272 -14.47 2.01 26.67
N PRO A 273 -15.31 1.83 25.61
CA PRO A 273 -16.76 1.74 25.78
C PRO A 273 -17.16 0.66 26.78
N ASP A 274 -18.12 0.98 27.63
CA ASP A 274 -18.63 0.07 28.65
C ASP A 274 -19.31 -1.15 28.03
N ALA A 275 -19.17 -2.31 28.68
CA ALA A 275 -19.89 -3.53 28.34
C ALA A 275 -21.43 -3.34 28.27
N LYS A 276 -21.99 -2.37 29.02
CA LYS A 276 -23.40 -2.01 28.97
C LYS A 276 -23.81 -1.40 27.62
N THR A 277 -23.05 -0.42 27.15
CA THR A 277 -23.30 0.24 25.84
C THR A 277 -23.14 -0.74 24.68
N ILE A 278 -22.26 -1.73 24.80
CA ILE A 278 -22.04 -2.78 23.81
C ILE A 278 -23.12 -3.85 23.91
N GLY A 279 -23.60 -4.17 25.12
CA GLY A 279 -24.66 -5.17 25.35
C GLY A 279 -26.04 -4.78 24.82
N GLU A 280 -26.24 -3.51 24.42
CA GLU A 280 -27.45 -3.03 23.74
C GLU A 280 -27.41 -3.34 22.22
N ILE A 281 -26.26 -3.77 21.66
CA ILE A 281 -26.10 -4.12 20.25
C ILE A 281 -26.33 -5.63 20.09
N GLU A 282 -27.44 -6.00 19.46
CA GLU A 282 -27.81 -7.41 19.23
C GLU A 282 -26.90 -8.11 18.21
N ASP A 283 -26.44 -7.40 17.18
CA ASP A 283 -25.58 -7.96 16.14
C ASP A 283 -24.12 -8.03 16.62
N ARG A 284 -23.60 -9.27 16.74
CA ARG A 284 -22.20 -9.55 17.16
C ARG A 284 -21.15 -8.85 16.30
N ASN A 285 -21.37 -8.79 14.99
CA ASN A 285 -20.41 -8.13 14.07
C ASN A 285 -20.43 -6.62 14.24
N GLU A 286 -21.61 -6.04 14.46
CA GLU A 286 -21.73 -4.61 14.74
C GLU A 286 -21.08 -4.24 16.08
N ALA A 287 -21.32 -5.03 17.12
CA ALA A 287 -20.67 -4.88 18.41
C ALA A 287 -19.14 -4.96 18.28
N LEU A 288 -18.62 -5.94 17.52
CA LEU A 288 -17.19 -6.07 17.23
C LEU A 288 -16.64 -4.84 16.50
N ALA A 289 -17.35 -4.33 15.49
CA ALA A 289 -16.94 -3.17 14.72
C ALA A 289 -16.88 -1.89 15.58
N VAL A 290 -17.84 -1.67 16.46
CA VAL A 290 -17.87 -0.53 17.40
C VAL A 290 -16.69 -0.62 18.38
N ARG A 291 -16.45 -1.77 18.99
CA ARG A 291 -15.32 -2.03 19.91
C ARG A 291 -13.99 -1.83 19.19
N LEU A 292 -13.83 -2.41 18.02
CA LEU A 292 -12.62 -2.27 17.21
C LEU A 292 -12.34 -0.81 16.91
N LYS A 293 -13.33 -0.05 16.42
CA LYS A 293 -13.17 1.38 16.13
C LYS A 293 -12.73 2.17 17.36
N ALA A 294 -13.30 1.89 18.53
CA ALA A 294 -12.92 2.53 19.78
C ALA A 294 -11.47 2.19 20.18
N LEU A 295 -11.07 0.90 20.08
CA LEU A 295 -9.72 0.45 20.34
C LEU A 295 -8.69 1.12 19.42
N LEU A 296 -8.97 1.18 18.11
CA LEU A 296 -8.07 1.80 17.13
C LEU A 296 -7.90 3.31 17.39
N ASN A 297 -8.98 4.01 17.74
CA ASN A 297 -8.89 5.42 18.16
C ASN A 297 -8.02 5.59 19.40
N THR A 298 -8.18 4.72 20.38
CA THR A 298 -7.40 4.75 21.64
C THR A 298 -5.91 4.49 21.36
N ALA A 299 -5.60 3.50 20.54
CA ALA A 299 -4.22 3.19 20.18
C ALA A 299 -3.53 4.38 19.48
N LEU A 300 -4.24 5.04 18.54
CA LEU A 300 -3.71 6.24 17.90
C LEU A 300 -3.54 7.40 18.89
N LEU A 301 -4.50 7.61 19.78
CA LEU A 301 -4.44 8.69 20.77
C LEU A 301 -3.16 8.62 21.62
N ILE A 302 -2.74 7.43 22.03
CA ILE A 302 -1.51 7.22 22.79
C ILE A 302 -0.28 7.67 21.99
N SER A 303 -0.23 7.31 20.71
CA SER A 303 0.87 7.72 19.83
C SER A 303 0.85 9.24 19.59
N GLU A 304 -0.34 9.80 19.33
CA GLU A 304 -0.52 11.23 19.09
C GLU A 304 -0.13 12.08 20.30
N GLN A 305 -0.51 11.64 21.50
CA GLN A 305 -0.12 12.33 22.74
C GLN A 305 1.40 12.36 22.94
N TYR A 306 2.09 11.26 22.63
CA TYR A 306 3.54 11.22 22.75
C TYR A 306 4.24 12.17 21.77
N PHE A 307 3.74 12.26 20.55
CA PHE A 307 4.32 13.11 19.50
C PHE A 307 3.73 14.54 19.45
N ASP A 308 2.89 14.92 20.41
CA ASP A 308 2.19 16.22 20.45
C ASP A 308 1.40 16.51 19.15
N LEU A 309 0.64 15.51 18.68
CA LEU A 309 -0.15 15.58 17.47
C LEU A 309 -1.64 15.78 17.77
N GLN A 310 -2.32 16.49 16.90
CA GLN A 310 -3.78 16.68 17.00
C GLN A 310 -4.52 15.46 16.43
N SER A 311 -5.51 14.94 17.18
CA SER A 311 -6.38 13.82 16.78
C SER A 311 -7.47 14.30 15.80
N LYS A 312 -7.09 14.69 14.57
CA LYS A 312 -8.00 15.19 13.54
C LYS A 312 -7.91 14.37 12.25
N GLY A 313 -9.02 14.24 11.53
CA GLY A 313 -9.12 13.53 10.26
C GLY A 313 -9.44 12.05 10.42
N SER A 314 -9.34 11.29 9.33
CA SER A 314 -9.56 9.86 9.29
C SER A 314 -8.49 9.09 10.09
N LEU A 315 -8.76 7.82 10.43
CA LEU A 315 -7.75 6.94 11.04
C LEU A 315 -6.46 6.89 10.21
N ARG A 316 -6.60 6.87 8.89
CA ARG A 316 -5.48 6.86 7.97
C ARG A 316 -4.63 8.14 8.04
N ASP A 317 -5.27 9.32 7.99
CA ASP A 317 -4.55 10.60 8.10
C ASP A 317 -3.78 10.71 9.42
N ARG A 318 -4.37 10.16 10.49
CA ARG A 318 -3.77 10.11 11.81
C ARG A 318 -2.57 9.16 11.84
N CYS A 319 -2.71 7.95 11.24
CA CYS A 319 -1.60 7.01 11.09
C CYS A 319 -0.42 7.65 10.34
N GLN A 320 -0.68 8.30 9.22
CA GLN A 320 0.36 8.98 8.44
C GLN A 320 1.09 10.07 9.23
N ARG A 321 0.36 10.87 10.03
CA ARG A 321 1.00 11.89 10.88
C ARG A 321 1.85 11.28 11.99
N VAL A 322 1.37 10.21 12.62
CA VAL A 322 2.14 9.47 13.65
C VAL A 322 3.39 8.84 13.03
N GLU A 323 3.25 8.20 11.87
CA GLU A 323 4.37 7.64 11.13
C GLU A 323 5.43 8.70 10.82
N GLN A 324 4.99 9.85 10.29
CA GLN A 324 5.87 10.98 10.00
C GLN A 324 6.61 11.49 11.24
N ALA A 325 5.89 11.69 12.33
CA ALA A 325 6.48 12.15 13.58
C ALA A 325 7.51 11.14 14.12
N GLY A 326 7.14 9.85 14.15
CA GLY A 326 8.05 8.79 14.56
C GLY A 326 9.32 8.70 13.70
N TRP A 327 9.19 8.81 12.39
CA TRP A 327 10.34 8.85 11.50
C TRP A 327 11.24 10.07 11.73
N ASN A 328 10.68 11.24 12.06
CA ASN A 328 11.48 12.43 12.39
C ASN A 328 12.30 12.27 13.69
N TYR A 329 11.81 11.44 14.63
CA TYR A 329 12.55 11.11 15.87
C TYR A 329 13.66 10.08 15.64
N ILE A 330 13.54 9.25 14.59
CA ILE A 330 14.50 8.20 14.24
C ILE A 330 15.51 8.72 13.22
N PHE A 331 15.04 9.32 12.11
CA PHE A 331 15.87 9.83 11.02
C PHE A 331 16.11 11.33 11.18
N ARG A 332 17.22 11.68 11.78
CA ARG A 332 17.51 13.02 12.30
C ARG A 332 18.61 13.72 11.54
N GLU A 333 18.44 15.01 11.26
CA GLU A 333 19.46 15.85 10.60
C GLU A 333 20.71 16.04 11.47
N ASP A 334 20.55 16.09 12.80
CA ASP A 334 21.67 16.19 13.75
C ASP A 334 22.50 14.89 13.83
N PHE A 335 22.01 13.79 13.28
CA PHE A 335 22.73 12.52 13.11
C PHE A 335 23.35 12.34 11.72
N LYS A 336 23.40 13.36 10.89
CA LYS A 336 23.96 13.29 9.53
C LYS A 336 25.44 12.94 9.52
N ASP A 337 26.21 13.49 10.46
CA ASP A 337 27.61 13.12 10.70
C ASP A 337 27.76 12.29 11.98
N VAL A 338 27.51 10.99 11.87
CA VAL A 338 27.60 10.05 13.00
C VAL A 338 28.99 9.99 13.64
N LYS A 339 30.05 10.35 12.89
CA LYS A 339 31.43 10.30 13.42
C LYS A 339 31.76 11.48 14.34
N GLY A 340 31.04 12.59 14.21
CA GLY A 340 31.21 13.78 15.05
C GLY A 340 30.39 13.75 16.35
N ILE A 341 29.50 12.77 16.52
CA ILE A 341 28.58 12.67 17.69
C ILE A 341 29.28 11.91 18.82
N SER A 342 29.22 12.45 20.04
CA SER A 342 29.76 11.79 21.24
C SER A 342 28.96 10.51 21.56
N ALA A 343 29.58 9.55 22.29
CA ALA A 343 28.92 8.31 22.69
C ALA A 343 27.68 8.56 23.55
N VAL A 344 27.69 9.63 24.36
CA VAL A 344 26.54 9.99 25.22
C VAL A 344 25.39 10.55 24.38
N GLU A 345 25.66 11.47 23.47
CA GLU A 345 24.64 12.01 22.55
C GLU A 345 24.03 10.91 21.67
N ARG A 346 24.87 9.99 21.19
CA ARG A 346 24.39 8.82 20.44
C ARG A 346 23.46 7.96 21.28
N ALA A 347 23.84 7.62 22.50
CA ALA A 347 23.01 6.81 23.39
C ALA A 347 21.68 7.50 23.72
N LEU A 348 21.65 8.81 23.90
CA LEU A 348 20.41 9.57 24.10
C LEU A 348 19.55 9.59 22.83
N GLY A 349 20.17 9.74 21.65
CA GLY A 349 19.46 9.62 20.38
C GLY A 349 18.84 8.25 20.17
N ASP A 350 19.56 7.18 20.50
CA ASP A 350 19.08 5.80 20.40
C ASP A 350 17.87 5.58 21.33
N ARG A 351 17.89 6.13 22.55
CA ARG A 351 16.74 6.09 23.47
C ARG A 351 15.50 6.76 22.88
N VAL A 352 15.67 7.93 22.28
CA VAL A 352 14.56 8.62 21.59
C VAL A 352 14.01 7.78 20.44
N ALA A 353 14.88 7.12 19.67
CA ALA A 353 14.47 6.24 18.58
C ALA A 353 13.73 5.00 19.07
N GLU A 354 14.19 4.37 20.16
CA GLU A 354 13.51 3.23 20.82
C GLU A 354 12.08 3.60 21.24
N GLU A 355 11.92 4.74 21.94
CA GLU A 355 10.62 5.20 22.40
C GLU A 355 9.69 5.57 21.23
N ALA A 356 10.19 6.28 20.23
CA ALA A 356 9.42 6.62 19.02
C ALA A 356 8.93 5.36 18.31
N ASN A 357 9.78 4.35 18.19
CA ASN A 357 9.39 3.08 17.59
C ASN A 357 8.35 2.32 18.43
N ALA A 358 8.47 2.33 19.77
CA ALA A 358 7.47 1.76 20.67
C ALA A 358 6.11 2.46 20.53
N ARG A 359 6.09 3.79 20.31
CA ARG A 359 4.84 4.54 20.09
C ARG A 359 4.27 4.30 18.70
N MET A 360 5.10 4.20 17.68
CA MET A 360 4.64 3.81 16.34
C MET A 360 4.06 2.39 16.27
N TRP A 361 4.41 1.51 17.21
CA TRP A 361 3.81 0.18 17.31
C TRP A 361 2.28 0.24 17.46
N HIS A 362 1.74 1.18 18.24
CA HIS A 362 0.29 1.37 18.40
C HIS A 362 -0.36 1.77 17.07
N MET A 363 0.26 2.69 16.33
CA MET A 363 -0.21 3.09 15.01
C MET A 363 -0.17 1.93 14.00
N ARG A 364 0.89 1.12 14.00
CA ARG A 364 1.02 -0.04 13.10
C ARG A 364 -0.04 -1.12 13.35
N LEU A 365 -0.56 -1.24 14.58
CA LEU A 365 -1.73 -2.07 14.85
C LEU A 365 -2.97 -1.52 14.13
N VAL A 366 -3.16 -0.19 14.19
CA VAL A 366 -4.30 0.48 13.54
C VAL A 366 -4.25 0.30 12.02
N GLU A 367 -3.10 0.51 11.38
CA GLU A 367 -2.94 0.35 9.93
C GLU A 367 -3.40 -1.02 9.43
N SER A 368 -3.21 -2.08 10.22
CA SER A 368 -3.64 -3.43 9.86
C SER A 368 -5.16 -3.56 9.74
N PHE A 369 -5.94 -2.64 10.31
CA PHE A 369 -7.40 -2.71 10.35
C PHE A 369 -8.12 -1.57 9.63
N VAL A 370 -7.41 -0.54 9.17
CA VAL A 370 -8.03 0.64 8.52
C VAL A 370 -8.90 0.28 7.32
N ALA A 371 -8.54 -0.76 6.59
CA ALA A 371 -9.26 -1.18 5.38
C ALA A 371 -10.29 -2.30 5.64
N VAL A 372 -10.44 -2.80 6.88
CA VAL A 372 -11.33 -3.93 7.22
C VAL A 372 -12.50 -3.44 8.05
N SER A 373 -13.72 -3.68 7.58
CA SER A 373 -14.92 -3.53 8.38
C SER A 373 -15.28 -4.85 9.08
N GLY A 374 -16.01 -4.79 10.21
CA GLY A 374 -16.52 -5.98 10.89
C GLY A 374 -17.46 -6.84 10.02
N ASN A 375 -17.97 -6.27 8.92
CA ASN A 375 -18.85 -6.92 7.98
C ASN A 375 -18.17 -7.49 6.74
N TYR A 376 -16.84 -7.33 6.60
CA TYR A 376 -16.13 -7.64 5.36
C TYR A 376 -16.40 -9.05 4.81
N ILE A 377 -16.37 -10.08 5.66
CA ILE A 377 -16.69 -11.46 5.25
C ILE A 377 -18.20 -11.63 5.07
N ARG A 378 -19.02 -11.05 5.98
CA ARG A 378 -20.47 -11.24 5.96
C ARG A 378 -21.13 -10.69 4.69
N GLU A 379 -20.65 -9.56 4.17
CA GLU A 379 -21.15 -8.93 2.95
C GLU A 379 -20.91 -9.78 1.70
N ASN A 380 -19.78 -10.47 1.64
CA ASN A 380 -19.42 -11.35 0.53
C ASN A 380 -18.48 -12.47 1.03
N PRO A 381 -18.99 -13.64 1.40
CA PRO A 381 -18.26 -14.72 2.04
C PRO A 381 -17.40 -15.52 1.05
N THR A 382 -16.47 -14.86 0.35
CA THR A 382 -15.51 -15.51 -0.54
C THR A 382 -14.34 -16.12 0.24
N VAL A 383 -13.68 -17.12 -0.36
CA VAL A 383 -12.47 -17.72 0.21
C VAL A 383 -11.32 -16.71 0.32
N GLU A 384 -11.26 -15.76 -0.60
CA GLU A 384 -10.30 -14.67 -0.60
C GLU A 384 -10.47 -13.79 0.65
N ARG A 385 -11.69 -13.32 0.93
CA ARG A 385 -11.99 -12.49 2.12
C ARG A 385 -11.69 -13.23 3.41
N PHE A 386 -11.99 -14.52 3.43
CA PHE A 386 -11.69 -15.38 4.59
C PHE A 386 -10.20 -15.51 4.82
N ALA A 387 -9.44 -15.85 3.79
CA ALA A 387 -7.99 -15.96 3.82
C ALA A 387 -7.32 -14.64 4.23
N GLU A 388 -7.78 -13.53 3.65
CA GLU A 388 -7.27 -12.18 3.91
C GLU A 388 -7.49 -11.78 5.37
N THR A 389 -8.68 -12.00 5.91
CA THR A 389 -8.99 -11.71 7.32
C THR A 389 -8.15 -12.56 8.27
N THR A 390 -8.02 -13.87 7.99
CA THR A 390 -7.17 -14.77 8.78
C THR A 390 -5.71 -14.32 8.76
N LEU A 391 -5.20 -13.91 7.59
CA LEU A 391 -3.84 -13.38 7.45
C LEU A 391 -3.63 -12.01 8.13
N ILE A 392 -4.67 -11.18 8.24
CA ILE A 392 -4.63 -9.94 9.03
C ILE A 392 -4.51 -10.26 10.51
N LEU A 393 -5.32 -11.19 11.03
CA LEU A 393 -5.21 -11.65 12.43
C LEU A 393 -3.84 -12.27 12.70
N TRP A 394 -3.32 -13.08 11.80
CA TRP A 394 -1.96 -13.61 11.88
C TRP A 394 -0.93 -12.48 11.98
N GLN A 395 -1.01 -11.46 11.12
CA GLN A 395 -0.09 -10.33 11.15
C GLN A 395 -0.18 -9.53 12.45
N MET A 396 -1.40 -9.36 12.98
CA MET A 396 -1.63 -8.71 14.26
C MET A 396 -0.99 -9.50 15.42
N ILE A 397 -1.23 -10.81 15.50
CA ILE A 397 -0.65 -11.68 16.52
C ILE A 397 0.88 -11.66 16.44
N ALA A 398 1.45 -11.76 15.23
CA ALA A 398 2.89 -11.68 15.02
C ALA A 398 3.48 -10.32 15.51
N LYS A 399 2.78 -9.21 15.27
CA LYS A 399 3.18 -7.89 15.77
C LYS A 399 3.09 -7.80 17.30
N ILE A 400 2.02 -8.36 17.90
CA ILE A 400 1.85 -8.39 19.37
C ILE A 400 2.96 -9.22 20.02
N LYS A 401 3.30 -10.37 19.45
CA LYS A 401 4.39 -11.25 19.93
C LYS A 401 5.78 -10.64 19.72
N GLY A 402 5.91 -9.60 18.89
CA GLY A 402 7.20 -9.03 18.53
C GLY A 402 8.02 -9.94 17.60
N ASP A 403 7.37 -10.83 16.86
CA ASP A 403 8.02 -11.74 15.93
C ASP A 403 8.72 -10.93 14.83
N LYS A 404 10.05 -11.03 14.77
CA LYS A 404 10.87 -10.35 13.75
C LYS A 404 10.88 -11.16 12.47
N ALA A 405 10.74 -10.48 11.33
CA ALA A 405 10.96 -11.02 9.99
C ALA A 405 10.18 -12.31 9.64
N VAL A 406 8.99 -12.51 10.20
CA VAL A 406 8.18 -13.69 9.85
C VAL A 406 7.58 -13.51 8.47
N ARG A 407 7.92 -14.43 7.55
CA ARG A 407 7.35 -14.44 6.20
C ARG A 407 5.85 -14.72 6.29
N ARG A 408 5.03 -13.87 5.63
CA ARG A 408 3.57 -14.05 5.58
C ARG A 408 3.25 -15.45 5.02
N PRO A 409 2.37 -16.23 5.67
CA PRO A 409 1.96 -17.55 5.17
C PRO A 409 1.39 -17.47 3.76
N GLN A 410 1.74 -18.45 2.93
CA GLN A 410 1.15 -18.66 1.60
C GLN A 410 0.12 -19.76 1.72
N LEU A 411 -1.17 -19.43 1.66
CA LEU A 411 -2.26 -20.39 1.87
C LEU A 411 -2.53 -21.25 0.62
N GLY A 412 -2.21 -20.75 -0.56
CA GLY A 412 -2.42 -21.47 -1.82
C GLY A 412 -1.86 -20.74 -3.02
N LYS A 413 -1.90 -21.40 -4.17
CA LYS A 413 -1.53 -20.81 -5.47
C LYS A 413 -2.57 -19.80 -5.92
N GLN A 414 -2.13 -18.71 -6.56
CA GLN A 414 -2.98 -17.60 -6.93
C GLN A 414 -2.90 -17.29 -8.43
N LYS A 415 -4.02 -16.79 -8.94
CA LYS A 415 -4.13 -16.11 -10.24
C LYS A 415 -4.19 -14.61 -9.98
N VAL A 416 -3.68 -13.84 -10.93
CA VAL A 416 -3.77 -12.38 -10.92
C VAL A 416 -4.49 -11.94 -12.19
N LYS A 417 -5.54 -11.15 -12.01
CA LYS A 417 -6.24 -10.47 -13.09
C LYS A 417 -5.92 -8.99 -13.04
N ILE A 418 -5.40 -8.45 -14.13
CA ILE A 418 -5.10 -7.03 -14.31
C ILE A 418 -6.12 -6.46 -15.29
N THR A 419 -6.88 -5.44 -14.88
CA THR A 419 -7.87 -4.81 -15.74
C THR A 419 -7.48 -3.36 -15.99
N VAL A 420 -7.27 -2.99 -17.27
CA VAL A 420 -6.97 -1.62 -17.66
C VAL A 420 -8.27 -0.86 -17.84
N GLY A 421 -8.41 0.25 -17.10
CA GLY A 421 -9.59 1.10 -17.19
C GLY A 421 -9.48 2.17 -18.25
N LYS A 422 -10.55 2.95 -18.43
CA LYS A 422 -10.59 4.08 -19.34
C LYS A 422 -9.71 5.21 -18.82
N PRO A 423 -8.88 5.84 -19.70
CA PRO A 423 -8.08 7.00 -19.32
C PRO A 423 -8.94 8.18 -18.85
N ILE A 424 -8.51 8.86 -17.79
CA ILE A 424 -9.07 10.10 -17.27
C ILE A 424 -8.22 11.25 -17.80
N SER A 425 -8.81 12.17 -18.57
CA SER A 425 -8.10 13.32 -19.13
C SER A 425 -7.90 14.41 -18.07
N ILE A 426 -6.66 14.72 -17.78
CA ILE A 426 -6.27 15.86 -16.96
C ILE A 426 -6.27 17.13 -17.80
N SER A 427 -5.85 17.04 -19.06
CA SER A 427 -5.77 18.18 -19.95
C SER A 427 -7.13 18.85 -20.19
N GLU A 428 -8.22 18.08 -20.28
CA GLU A 428 -9.57 18.64 -20.41
C GLU A 428 -10.03 19.41 -19.16
N ARG A 429 -9.52 19.06 -17.98
CA ARG A 429 -9.88 19.68 -16.70
C ARG A 429 -8.91 20.79 -16.28
N TYR A 430 -7.77 20.88 -16.97
CA TYR A 430 -6.71 21.82 -16.63
C TYR A 430 -7.12 23.29 -16.73
N PRO A 431 -7.93 23.73 -17.72
CA PRO A 431 -8.40 25.14 -17.76
C PRO A 431 -9.18 25.55 -16.50
N ALA A 432 -10.02 24.68 -15.98
CA ALA A 432 -10.75 24.95 -14.73
C ALA A 432 -9.81 24.97 -13.50
N TYR A 433 -8.81 24.08 -13.47
CA TYR A 433 -7.80 24.03 -12.40
C TYR A 433 -7.00 25.33 -12.27
N GLN A 434 -6.73 26.03 -13.37
CA GLN A 434 -5.96 27.28 -13.39
C GLN A 434 -6.70 28.49 -12.80
N GLY A 435 -8.03 28.41 -12.61
CA GLY A 435 -8.86 29.56 -12.24
C GLY A 435 -8.44 30.24 -10.93
N ASN A 436 -8.35 29.49 -9.85
CA ASN A 436 -7.89 29.96 -8.54
C ASN A 436 -7.54 28.78 -7.62
N ARG A 437 -7.06 29.08 -6.41
CA ARG A 437 -6.66 28.04 -5.43
C ARG A 437 -7.81 27.11 -5.02
N LEU A 438 -9.04 27.59 -4.97
CA LEU A 438 -10.22 26.77 -4.65
C LEU A 438 -10.53 25.83 -5.80
N ALA A 439 -10.57 26.34 -7.04
CA ALA A 439 -10.77 25.57 -8.26
C ALA A 439 -9.68 24.48 -8.43
N ALA A 440 -8.43 24.83 -8.12
CA ALA A 440 -7.33 23.85 -8.14
C ALA A 440 -7.56 22.70 -7.15
N ARG A 441 -7.96 23.00 -5.93
CA ARG A 441 -8.28 21.97 -4.92
C ARG A 441 -9.48 21.12 -5.33
N GLN A 442 -10.51 21.76 -5.86
CA GLN A 442 -11.70 21.07 -6.35
C GLN A 442 -11.36 20.14 -7.52
N GLY A 443 -10.60 20.59 -8.51
CA GLY A 443 -10.18 19.76 -9.63
C GLY A 443 -9.38 18.54 -9.21
N VAL A 444 -8.48 18.67 -8.23
CA VAL A 444 -7.74 17.55 -7.67
C VAL A 444 -8.68 16.58 -6.95
N ALA A 445 -9.64 17.07 -6.17
CA ALA A 445 -10.60 16.24 -5.46
C ALA A 445 -11.52 15.49 -6.43
N GLU A 446 -12.01 16.13 -7.48
CA GLU A 446 -12.85 15.52 -8.52
C GLU A 446 -12.12 14.40 -9.26
N VAL A 447 -10.89 14.64 -9.72
CA VAL A 447 -10.06 13.61 -10.38
C VAL A 447 -9.79 12.44 -9.43
N THR A 448 -9.50 12.71 -8.16
CA THR A 448 -9.26 11.65 -7.16
C THR A 448 -10.52 10.79 -6.95
N ASN A 449 -11.69 11.43 -6.87
CA ASN A 449 -12.97 10.73 -6.71
C ASN A 449 -13.34 9.91 -7.95
N ASP A 450 -13.16 10.45 -9.16
CA ASP A 450 -13.41 9.72 -10.40
C ASP A 450 -12.45 8.52 -10.53
N LEU A 451 -11.19 8.70 -10.12
CA LEU A 451 -10.21 7.62 -10.09
C LEU A 451 -10.62 6.52 -9.09
N GLN A 452 -11.12 6.89 -7.90
CA GLN A 452 -11.65 5.96 -6.90
C GLN A 452 -12.78 5.11 -7.50
N HIS A 453 -13.80 5.74 -8.06
CA HIS A 453 -14.93 5.02 -8.68
C HIS A 453 -14.50 4.16 -9.86
N ALA A 454 -13.59 4.69 -10.70
CA ALA A 454 -13.07 3.92 -11.83
C ALA A 454 -12.34 2.64 -11.36
N MET A 455 -11.51 2.75 -10.32
CA MET A 455 -10.78 1.59 -9.77
C MET A 455 -11.72 0.59 -9.09
N GLU A 456 -12.74 1.04 -8.37
CA GLU A 456 -13.77 0.18 -7.75
C GLU A 456 -14.52 -0.65 -8.79
N GLY A 457 -14.78 -0.08 -9.96
CA GLY A 457 -15.40 -0.79 -11.07
C GLY A 457 -14.50 -1.80 -11.81
N LEU A 458 -13.21 -1.89 -11.48
CA LEU A 458 -12.24 -2.79 -12.13
C LEU A 458 -11.92 -4.06 -11.33
N ILE A 459 -12.52 -4.26 -10.14
CA ILE A 459 -12.19 -5.38 -9.23
C ILE A 459 -13.37 -6.33 -8.95
#